data_2e50587f806d6bb4371829ff61ee5f9b
#
_entry.id   2e50587f806d6bb4371829ff61ee5f9b
#
_cell.length_a   1.000
_cell.length_b   1.000
_cell.length_c   1.000
_cell.angle_alpha   90.00
_cell.angle_beta   90.00
_cell.angle_gamma   90.00
#
_symmetry.space_group_name_H-M   'P 1'
#
loop_
_entity.id
_entity.type
_entity.pdbx_description
1 polymer ?
#
loop_
_entity_poly.entity_id
_entity_poly.type
_entity_poly.pdbx_seq_one_letter_code
_entity_poly.pdbx_strand_id
1 'polypeptide(L)'
;MTAWGISVFFTACNADKQAKTEENVRQLLPDAPAEVTVIPLKTVDFEHELVSNGKISARTVAEVKFQTSEIIADVFVANGDRVTKGQRIAALETYALNNKLEQAKDALERSKLEMHDVLIGQGYKLDNLSAVPDEVMRLAKIKSGFNNAQTNYSMADYDLKQATLVAPVNGIVANLFAKPKTLSKPSEVFCNIIDTQSLEVVFTVLENELGFVRKGDNVKVVPYSMPDVEIRGRLSEINPWVNENGMVQIKATVSYHPRLVEGMNVRVSAFRSVGKQWVVPKTAVVLRTGRQIVFTAVDGKAIWNDVKTGLENATEYTITSETLKEGDPVIVTGNINLAHESPVKVIQDEKNKE
;
A
#
# COMPACT_ATOMS: atom_id res chain seq x y z
N MET A 1 7.66 -41.81 -85.32
CA MET A 1 6.31 -41.53 -85.80
C MET A 1 5.69 -40.48 -84.92
N THR A 2 5.35 -39.38 -85.51
CA THR A 2 4.47 -38.25 -85.36
C THR A 2 4.72 -37.33 -84.18
N ALA A 3 5.39 -36.23 -84.53
CA ALA A 3 5.40 -34.94 -83.79
C ALA A 3 4.05 -34.24 -83.85
N TRP A 4 3.71 -33.58 -82.80
CA TRP A 4 2.73 -32.49 -82.83
C TRP A 4 3.19 -31.34 -81.94
N GLY A 5 3.51 -30.23 -82.64
CA GLY A 5 3.89 -28.99 -82.07
C GLY A 5 2.63 -28.20 -81.57
N ILE A 6 2.72 -27.54 -80.45
CA ILE A 6 1.78 -26.54 -79.95
C ILE A 6 2.50 -25.22 -79.84
N SER A 7 2.07 -24.30 -80.71
CA SER A 7 2.50 -22.91 -80.79
C SER A 7 1.81 -22.15 -79.67
N VAL A 8 2.58 -21.50 -78.78
CA VAL A 8 1.99 -20.60 -77.74
C VAL A 8 2.20 -19.16 -78.19
N PHE A 9 1.11 -18.49 -78.48
CA PHE A 9 1.05 -17.05 -78.76
C PHE A 9 1.22 -16.28 -77.40
N PHE A 10 2.28 -15.45 -77.35
CA PHE A 10 2.41 -14.43 -76.27
C PHE A 10 1.54 -13.22 -76.68
N THR A 11 0.49 -12.96 -75.91
CA THR A 11 -0.20 -11.67 -75.87
C THR A 11 0.41 -10.80 -74.77
N ALA A 12 1.21 -9.81 -75.15
CA ALA A 12 1.67 -8.75 -74.31
C ALA A 12 0.48 -7.78 -74.08
N CYS A 13 -0.09 -7.77 -72.88
CA CYS A 13 -1.10 -6.77 -72.46
C CYS A 13 -0.44 -5.68 -71.59
N ASN A 14 -0.47 -4.51 -72.12
CA ASN A 14 -0.49 -3.18 -71.54
C ASN A 14 -0.57 -3.06 -69.98
N ALA A 15 0.56 -3.10 -69.31
CA ALA A 15 0.66 -2.72 -67.89
C ALA A 15 1.05 -1.24 -67.68
N ASP A 16 1.37 -0.50 -68.76
CA ASP A 16 1.91 0.86 -68.65
C ASP A 16 0.86 2.01 -68.62
N LYS A 17 -0.42 1.70 -68.77
CA LYS A 17 -1.48 2.77 -68.71
C LYS A 17 -2.20 2.91 -67.37
N GLN A 18 -2.14 1.91 -66.48
CA GLN A 18 -2.78 2.05 -65.17
C GLN A 18 -1.90 2.73 -64.10
N ALA A 19 -0.58 2.56 -64.18
CA ALA A 19 0.35 3.21 -63.24
C ALA A 19 0.42 4.75 -63.38
N LYS A 20 0.20 5.26 -64.61
CA LYS A 20 0.19 6.73 -64.86
C LYS A 20 -1.13 7.43 -64.47
N THR A 21 -2.21 6.71 -64.24
CA THR A 21 -3.49 7.30 -63.88
C THR A 21 -3.64 7.44 -62.34
N GLU A 22 -2.97 6.59 -61.55
CA GLU A 22 -2.99 6.70 -60.09
C GLU A 22 -2.01 7.76 -59.55
N GLU A 23 -0.92 8.01 -60.25
CA GLU A 23 0.06 9.07 -59.88
C GLU A 23 -0.47 10.48 -60.18
N ASN A 24 -1.34 10.64 -61.15
CA ASN A 24 -1.96 11.94 -61.50
C ASN A 24 -3.21 12.29 -60.70
N VAL A 25 -3.84 11.35 -59.97
CA VAL A 25 -4.99 11.64 -59.13
C VAL A 25 -4.56 12.14 -57.74
N ARG A 26 -3.32 11.85 -57.31
CA ARG A 26 -2.78 12.39 -56.02
C ARG A 26 -2.27 13.83 -56.13
N GLN A 27 -2.17 14.42 -57.32
CA GLN A 27 -1.63 15.79 -57.51
C GLN A 27 -2.71 16.87 -57.72
N LEU A 28 -4.02 16.58 -57.58
CA LEU A 28 -5.07 17.52 -58.00
C LEU A 28 -6.11 17.86 -56.92
N LEU A 29 -5.88 17.52 -55.65
CA LEU A 29 -6.61 18.13 -54.56
C LEU A 29 -5.65 19.06 -53.83
N PRO A 30 -5.91 20.36 -53.76
CA PRO A 30 -5.17 21.21 -52.81
C PRO A 30 -5.37 20.62 -51.43
N ASP A 31 -4.29 20.27 -50.71
CA ASP A 31 -4.35 19.83 -49.34
C ASP A 31 -5.06 20.90 -48.53
N ALA A 32 -6.33 20.63 -48.23
CA ALA A 32 -7.07 21.52 -47.35
C ALA A 32 -6.29 21.62 -46.03
N PRO A 33 -6.04 22.84 -45.54
CA PRO A 33 -5.25 23.03 -44.34
C PRO A 33 -5.87 22.23 -43.20
N ALA A 34 -5.04 21.41 -42.55
CA ALA A 34 -5.50 20.57 -41.42
C ALA A 34 -5.93 21.47 -40.27
N GLU A 35 -7.15 21.26 -39.74
CA GLU A 35 -7.59 21.97 -38.55
C GLU A 35 -6.89 21.47 -37.30
N VAL A 36 -6.24 22.39 -36.57
CA VAL A 36 -5.43 22.08 -35.40
C VAL A 36 -5.77 23.02 -34.24
N THR A 37 -5.64 22.53 -33.01
CA THR A 37 -5.66 23.41 -31.83
C THR A 37 -4.25 23.58 -31.29
N VAL A 38 -3.97 24.75 -30.76
CA VAL A 38 -2.66 25.11 -30.24
C VAL A 38 -2.75 25.63 -28.82
N ILE A 39 -1.68 25.40 -28.05
CA ILE A 39 -1.44 26.04 -26.76
C ILE A 39 -0.06 26.69 -26.76
N PRO A 40 0.14 27.82 -26.07
CA PRO A 40 1.48 28.38 -25.92
C PRO A 40 2.33 27.47 -25.02
N LEU A 41 3.56 27.18 -25.43
CA LEU A 41 4.53 26.50 -24.60
C LEU A 41 4.82 27.35 -23.36
N LYS A 42 4.59 26.79 -22.18
CA LYS A 42 4.79 27.50 -20.92
C LYS A 42 5.75 26.76 -20.00
N THR A 43 6.50 27.55 -19.25
CA THR A 43 7.26 27.06 -18.11
C THR A 43 6.35 27.05 -16.88
N VAL A 44 6.03 25.87 -16.35
CA VAL A 44 5.16 25.69 -15.18
C VAL A 44 5.83 24.87 -14.11
N ASP A 45 5.40 25.01 -12.86
CA ASP A 45 5.80 24.10 -11.80
C ASP A 45 5.15 22.74 -12.06
N PHE A 46 5.97 21.76 -12.44
CA PHE A 46 5.50 20.44 -12.81
C PHE A 46 5.39 19.52 -11.59
N GLU A 47 4.24 18.92 -11.42
CA GLU A 47 4.04 17.84 -10.43
C GLU A 47 4.22 16.47 -11.11
N HIS A 48 5.33 15.83 -10.81
CA HIS A 48 5.56 14.45 -11.21
C HIS A 48 4.65 13.52 -10.41
N GLU A 49 3.96 12.62 -11.08
CA GLU A 49 3.08 11.62 -10.50
C GLU A 49 3.71 10.23 -10.62
N LEU A 50 3.97 9.61 -9.48
CA LEU A 50 4.39 8.22 -9.42
C LEU A 50 3.19 7.36 -9.02
N VAL A 51 2.81 6.41 -9.87
CA VAL A 51 1.66 5.53 -9.65
C VAL A 51 2.13 4.14 -9.25
N SER A 52 1.58 3.61 -8.17
CA SER A 52 1.86 2.27 -7.68
C SER A 52 0.61 1.58 -7.15
N ASN A 53 0.69 0.27 -6.97
CA ASN A 53 -0.31 -0.52 -6.27
C ASN A 53 0.09 -0.69 -4.81
N GLY A 54 -0.88 -0.59 -3.92
CA GLY A 54 -0.66 -0.74 -2.50
C GLY A 54 -1.79 -1.49 -1.80
N LYS A 55 -1.63 -1.63 -0.49
CA LYS A 55 -2.66 -2.19 0.39
C LYS A 55 -2.87 -1.26 1.58
N ILE A 56 -4.12 -1.14 2.00
CA ILE A 56 -4.44 -0.53 3.29
C ILE A 56 -3.96 -1.45 4.39
N SER A 57 -3.29 -0.88 5.38
CA SER A 57 -2.84 -1.57 6.57
C SER A 57 -3.17 -0.73 7.81
N ALA A 58 -3.63 -1.38 8.86
CA ALA A 58 -3.77 -0.72 10.14
C ALA A 58 -2.39 -0.60 10.80
N ARG A 59 -2.11 0.54 11.40
CA ARG A 59 -0.86 0.75 12.15
C ARG A 59 -0.72 -0.23 13.30
N THR A 60 -1.85 -0.61 13.92
CA THR A 60 -1.90 -1.55 15.04
C THR A 60 -2.90 -2.65 14.75
N VAL A 61 -2.41 -3.88 14.66
CA VAL A 61 -3.19 -5.11 14.66
C VAL A 61 -2.75 -5.92 15.86
N ALA A 62 -3.62 -6.09 16.83
CA ALA A 62 -3.33 -6.88 18.03
C ALA A 62 -3.82 -8.31 17.82
N GLU A 63 -2.88 -9.26 17.81
CA GLU A 63 -3.21 -10.68 17.89
C GLU A 63 -3.58 -11.06 19.32
N VAL A 64 -4.78 -11.55 19.52
CA VAL A 64 -5.30 -11.96 20.82
C VAL A 64 -5.27 -13.48 20.90
N LYS A 65 -4.63 -14.03 21.95
CA LYS A 65 -4.42 -15.47 22.15
C LYS A 65 -4.70 -15.84 23.59
N PHE A 66 -5.24 -17.01 23.82
CA PHE A 66 -5.26 -17.60 25.16
C PHE A 66 -3.84 -18.04 25.56
N GLN A 67 -3.52 -17.96 26.84
CA GLN A 67 -2.23 -18.41 27.39
C GLN A 67 -2.28 -19.84 27.91
N THR A 68 -3.50 -20.35 28.20
CA THR A 68 -3.75 -21.69 28.74
C THR A 68 -4.65 -22.48 27.81
N SER A 69 -4.54 -23.82 27.86
CA SER A 69 -5.34 -24.74 27.05
C SER A 69 -6.49 -25.28 27.90
N GLU A 70 -7.66 -24.67 27.78
CA GLU A 70 -8.90 -25.06 28.43
C GLU A 70 -10.08 -24.91 27.47
N ILE A 71 -11.24 -25.47 27.83
CA ILE A 71 -12.45 -25.36 27.00
C ILE A 71 -12.94 -23.91 27.01
N ILE A 72 -13.25 -23.35 25.84
CA ILE A 72 -13.88 -22.04 25.69
C ILE A 72 -15.31 -22.14 26.23
N ALA A 73 -15.57 -21.46 27.33
CA ALA A 73 -16.90 -21.41 27.94
C ALA A 73 -17.83 -20.55 27.08
N ASP A 74 -17.43 -19.28 26.87
CA ASP A 74 -18.23 -18.27 26.18
C ASP A 74 -17.37 -17.40 25.26
N VAL A 75 -18.01 -16.91 24.20
CA VAL A 75 -17.46 -15.88 23.27
C VAL A 75 -18.46 -14.71 23.25
N PHE A 76 -18.01 -13.51 23.64
CA PHE A 76 -18.87 -12.34 23.88
C PHE A 76 -18.93 -11.39 22.70
N VAL A 77 -18.18 -11.64 21.64
CA VAL A 77 -18.04 -10.76 20.46
C VAL A 77 -18.12 -11.56 19.17
N ALA A 78 -18.42 -10.87 18.08
CA ALA A 78 -18.43 -11.40 16.73
C ALA A 78 -17.47 -10.62 15.81
N ASN A 79 -17.15 -11.21 14.65
CA ASN A 79 -16.40 -10.49 13.61
C ASN A 79 -17.17 -9.22 13.19
N GLY A 80 -16.46 -8.08 13.17
CA GLY A 80 -17.03 -6.77 12.86
C GLY A 80 -17.44 -5.94 14.09
N ASP A 81 -17.50 -6.54 15.28
CA ASP A 81 -17.84 -5.81 16.50
C ASP A 81 -16.75 -4.82 16.89
N ARG A 82 -17.17 -3.64 17.36
CA ARG A 82 -16.27 -2.66 17.95
C ARG A 82 -16.04 -2.99 19.41
N VAL A 83 -14.77 -3.01 19.80
CA VAL A 83 -14.37 -3.27 21.18
C VAL A 83 -13.51 -2.15 21.74
N THR A 84 -13.59 -1.95 23.05
CA THR A 84 -12.72 -1.02 23.79
C THR A 84 -11.67 -1.79 24.56
N LYS A 85 -10.52 -1.17 24.80
CA LYS A 85 -9.44 -1.76 25.61
C LYS A 85 -9.96 -2.21 26.96
N GLY A 86 -9.66 -3.46 27.34
CA GLY A 86 -10.14 -4.09 28.57
C GLY A 86 -11.52 -4.77 28.46
N GLN A 87 -12.24 -4.60 27.35
CA GLN A 87 -13.51 -5.29 27.11
C GLN A 87 -13.30 -6.81 26.99
N ARG A 88 -14.16 -7.59 27.64
CA ARG A 88 -14.14 -9.06 27.58
C ARG A 88 -14.48 -9.55 26.17
N ILE A 89 -13.66 -10.43 25.64
CA ILE A 89 -13.81 -11.05 24.32
C ILE A 89 -14.31 -12.48 24.43
N ALA A 90 -13.69 -13.25 25.32
CA ALA A 90 -14.05 -14.66 25.56
C ALA A 90 -13.62 -15.08 26.96
N ALA A 91 -14.14 -16.19 27.42
CA ALA A 91 -13.74 -16.82 28.69
C ALA A 91 -13.57 -18.33 28.54
N LEU A 92 -12.60 -18.90 29.26
CA LEU A 92 -12.40 -20.34 29.40
C LEU A 92 -13.24 -20.89 30.57
N GLU A 93 -13.45 -22.21 30.56
CA GLU A 93 -13.93 -22.91 31.74
C GLU A 93 -12.86 -22.88 32.83
N THR A 94 -13.23 -22.45 34.04
CA THR A 94 -12.26 -22.13 35.11
C THR A 94 -12.14 -23.21 36.16
N TYR A 95 -12.92 -24.33 36.09
CA TYR A 95 -12.94 -25.36 37.13
C TYR A 95 -11.55 -25.93 37.43
N ALA A 96 -10.83 -26.37 36.41
CA ALA A 96 -9.49 -26.94 36.57
C ALA A 96 -8.49 -25.89 37.09
N LEU A 97 -8.56 -24.65 36.60
CA LEU A 97 -7.68 -23.55 37.01
C LEU A 97 -7.94 -23.15 38.47
N ASN A 98 -9.20 -23.08 38.90
CA ASN A 98 -9.56 -22.82 40.29
C ASN A 98 -9.02 -23.91 41.22
N ASN A 99 -9.20 -25.18 40.87
CA ASN A 99 -8.65 -26.28 41.66
C ASN A 99 -7.12 -26.23 41.77
N LYS A 100 -6.43 -25.90 40.67
CA LYS A 100 -4.96 -25.72 40.65
C LYS A 100 -4.54 -24.58 41.57
N LEU A 101 -5.29 -23.46 41.57
CA LEU A 101 -5.02 -22.30 42.42
C LEU A 101 -5.20 -22.68 43.90
N GLU A 102 -6.31 -23.36 44.29
CA GLU A 102 -6.52 -23.79 45.68
C GLU A 102 -5.44 -24.76 46.13
N GLN A 103 -5.05 -25.75 45.32
CA GLN A 103 -3.92 -26.63 45.64
C GLN A 103 -2.60 -25.87 45.86
N ALA A 104 -2.31 -24.89 45.01
CA ALA A 104 -1.11 -24.08 45.15
C ALA A 104 -1.15 -23.18 46.39
N LYS A 105 -2.33 -22.66 46.76
CA LYS A 105 -2.57 -21.92 47.98
C LYS A 105 -2.37 -22.73 49.25
N ASP A 106 -2.91 -23.98 49.27
CA ASP A 106 -2.70 -24.91 50.41
C ASP A 106 -1.21 -25.27 50.55
N ALA A 107 -0.51 -25.48 49.44
CA ALA A 107 0.93 -25.75 49.47
C ALA A 107 1.73 -24.54 49.98
N LEU A 108 1.32 -23.33 49.65
CA LEU A 108 1.94 -22.09 50.15
C LEU A 108 1.70 -21.94 51.67
N GLU A 109 0.49 -22.12 52.16
CA GLU A 109 0.19 -22.07 53.57
C GLU A 109 0.96 -23.12 54.39
N ARG A 110 1.08 -24.37 53.86
CA ARG A 110 1.88 -25.41 54.49
C ARG A 110 3.36 -25.02 54.56
N SER A 111 3.95 -24.54 53.45
CA SER A 111 5.34 -24.12 53.41
C SER A 111 5.62 -22.89 54.33
N LYS A 112 4.62 -22.03 54.54
CA LYS A 112 4.69 -20.93 55.47
C LYS A 112 4.73 -21.41 56.93
N LEU A 113 3.91 -22.42 57.31
CA LEU A 113 3.98 -23.03 58.61
C LEU A 113 5.34 -23.71 58.86
N GLU A 114 5.84 -24.46 57.86
CA GLU A 114 7.17 -25.08 57.95
C GLU A 114 8.31 -24.02 58.11
N MET A 115 8.19 -22.88 57.42
CA MET A 115 9.11 -21.77 57.59
C MET A 115 9.06 -21.21 59.03
N HIS A 116 7.88 -21.07 59.58
CA HIS A 116 7.69 -20.60 60.96
C HIS A 116 8.32 -21.62 61.94
N ASP A 117 8.13 -22.90 61.76
CA ASP A 117 8.72 -23.95 62.59
C ASP A 117 10.27 -23.94 62.55
N VAL A 118 10.85 -23.71 61.36
CA VAL A 118 12.30 -23.50 61.22
C VAL A 118 12.77 -22.27 62.02
N LEU A 119 12.05 -21.17 62.01
CA LEU A 119 12.39 -19.95 62.72
C LEU A 119 12.28 -20.12 64.23
N ILE A 120 11.20 -20.79 64.73
CA ILE A 120 10.99 -21.08 66.13
C ILE A 120 12.12 -22.01 66.62
N GLY A 121 12.48 -23.06 65.83
CA GLY A 121 13.57 -23.97 66.19
C GLY A 121 14.94 -23.26 66.28
N GLN A 122 15.08 -22.07 65.72
CA GLN A 122 16.29 -21.23 65.85
C GLN A 122 16.12 -20.14 66.93
N GLY A 123 15.05 -20.15 67.68
CA GLY A 123 14.82 -19.25 68.84
C GLY A 123 14.17 -17.90 68.49
N TYR A 124 13.69 -17.72 67.23
CA TYR A 124 13.01 -16.48 66.87
C TYR A 124 11.51 -16.59 67.17
N LYS A 125 10.94 -15.46 67.62
CA LYS A 125 9.48 -15.33 67.87
C LYS A 125 8.79 -14.84 66.62
N LEU A 126 7.59 -15.38 66.31
CA LEU A 126 6.81 -15.03 65.15
C LEU A 126 6.16 -13.62 65.24
N ASP A 127 6.07 -13.07 66.43
CA ASP A 127 5.49 -11.71 66.69
C ASP A 127 6.33 -10.59 66.08
N ASN A 128 7.61 -10.87 65.81
CA ASN A 128 8.52 -9.86 65.28
C ASN A 128 9.43 -10.47 64.22
N LEU A 129 8.88 -10.80 63.07
CA LEU A 129 9.66 -11.33 61.93
C LEU A 129 10.66 -10.32 61.35
N SER A 130 10.49 -9.04 61.61
CA SER A 130 11.42 -7.98 61.18
C SER A 130 12.77 -8.02 61.98
N ALA A 131 12.79 -8.68 63.13
CA ALA A 131 14.01 -8.87 63.92
C ALA A 131 14.85 -10.07 63.51
N VAL A 132 14.33 -10.90 62.55
CA VAL A 132 15.07 -12.04 62.01
C VAL A 132 16.10 -11.56 60.99
N PRO A 133 17.41 -11.89 61.17
CA PRO A 133 18.44 -11.53 60.19
C PRO A 133 18.10 -12.10 58.80
N ASP A 134 18.37 -11.30 57.76
CA ASP A 134 18.04 -11.67 56.36
C ASP A 134 18.56 -13.05 55.96
N GLU A 135 19.76 -13.40 56.40
CA GLU A 135 20.37 -14.68 56.09
C GLU A 135 19.62 -15.86 56.74
N VAL A 136 19.15 -15.71 58.01
CA VAL A 136 18.34 -16.71 58.70
C VAL A 136 16.98 -16.83 58.00
N MET A 137 16.36 -15.73 57.67
CA MET A 137 15.08 -15.73 56.96
C MET A 137 15.23 -16.41 55.59
N ARG A 138 16.31 -16.11 54.86
CA ARG A 138 16.61 -16.75 53.57
C ARG A 138 16.75 -18.27 53.69
N LEU A 139 17.51 -18.73 54.69
CA LEU A 139 17.65 -20.16 54.95
C LEU A 139 16.34 -20.83 55.35
N ALA A 140 15.53 -20.18 56.17
CA ALA A 140 14.21 -20.68 56.56
C ALA A 140 13.26 -20.85 55.35
N LYS A 141 13.21 -19.83 54.44
CA LYS A 141 12.45 -19.91 53.20
C LYS A 141 12.90 -21.02 52.25
N ILE A 142 14.23 -21.24 52.16
CA ILE A 142 14.75 -22.36 51.34
C ILE A 142 14.42 -23.70 51.95
N LYS A 143 14.63 -23.89 53.25
CA LYS A 143 14.39 -25.19 53.94
C LYS A 143 12.89 -25.59 53.88
N SER A 144 12.00 -24.63 54.06
CA SER A 144 10.53 -24.87 53.99
C SER A 144 9.98 -24.97 52.57
N GLY A 145 10.77 -24.70 51.52
CA GLY A 145 10.24 -24.61 50.16
C GLY A 145 9.31 -23.44 49.88
N PHE A 146 9.24 -22.42 50.79
CA PHE A 146 8.34 -21.29 50.70
C PHE A 146 8.44 -20.54 49.36
N ASN A 147 9.66 -20.30 48.88
CA ASN A 147 9.86 -19.57 47.64
C ASN A 147 9.27 -20.30 46.42
N ASN A 148 9.39 -21.64 46.39
CA ASN A 148 8.85 -22.48 45.33
C ASN A 148 7.30 -22.46 45.37
N ALA A 149 6.74 -22.68 46.59
CA ALA A 149 5.29 -22.64 46.77
C ALA A 149 4.68 -21.30 46.44
N GLN A 150 5.35 -20.19 46.81
CA GLN A 150 4.94 -18.82 46.44
C GLN A 150 4.94 -18.60 44.91
N THR A 151 5.97 -19.10 44.23
CA THR A 151 6.05 -19.01 42.77
C THR A 151 4.91 -19.81 42.10
N ASN A 152 4.67 -21.03 42.57
CA ASN A 152 3.59 -21.90 42.04
C ASN A 152 2.20 -21.27 42.27
N TYR A 153 1.97 -20.65 43.43
CA TYR A 153 0.73 -19.93 43.69
C TYR A 153 0.56 -18.75 42.73
N SER A 154 1.62 -17.97 42.54
CA SER A 154 1.59 -16.81 41.62
C SER A 154 1.33 -17.23 40.18
N MET A 155 1.88 -18.35 39.74
CA MET A 155 1.63 -18.91 38.40
C MET A 155 0.19 -19.39 38.25
N ALA A 156 -0.37 -20.08 39.24
CA ALA A 156 -1.76 -20.57 39.20
C ALA A 156 -2.77 -19.41 39.22
N ASP A 157 -2.50 -18.36 39.99
CA ASP A 157 -3.30 -17.13 40.02
C ASP A 157 -3.23 -16.37 38.67
N TYR A 158 -2.04 -16.31 38.08
CA TYR A 158 -1.87 -15.73 36.73
C TYR A 158 -2.64 -16.51 35.68
N ASP A 159 -2.50 -17.85 35.66
CA ASP A 159 -3.21 -18.72 34.70
C ASP A 159 -4.74 -18.52 34.78
N LEU A 160 -5.28 -18.44 36.02
CA LEU A 160 -6.70 -18.18 36.23
C LEU A 160 -7.12 -16.79 35.70
N LYS A 161 -6.31 -15.77 35.95
CA LYS A 161 -6.56 -14.42 35.40
C LYS A 161 -6.56 -14.40 33.88
N GLN A 162 -5.67 -15.18 33.26
CA GLN A 162 -5.59 -15.32 31.80
C GLN A 162 -6.73 -16.15 31.17
N ALA A 163 -7.58 -16.79 32.01
CA ALA A 163 -8.77 -17.48 31.53
C ALA A 163 -9.84 -16.54 30.95
N THR A 164 -9.76 -15.25 31.24
CA THR A 164 -10.61 -14.23 30.60
C THR A 164 -9.80 -13.44 29.59
N LEU A 165 -10.16 -13.58 28.33
CA LEU A 165 -9.52 -12.87 27.22
C LEU A 165 -10.13 -11.47 27.07
N VAL A 166 -9.29 -10.45 27.08
CA VAL A 166 -9.73 -9.06 26.97
C VAL A 166 -9.03 -8.36 25.79
N ALA A 167 -9.67 -7.31 25.26
CA ALA A 167 -9.12 -6.49 24.19
C ALA A 167 -7.90 -5.70 24.70
N PRO A 168 -6.71 -5.86 24.11
CA PRO A 168 -5.54 -5.08 24.50
C PRO A 168 -5.56 -3.64 23.99
N VAL A 169 -6.32 -3.35 22.93
CA VAL A 169 -6.48 -2.05 22.28
C VAL A 169 -7.94 -1.81 21.89
N ASN A 170 -8.29 -0.58 21.57
CA ASN A 170 -9.56 -0.27 20.93
C ASN A 170 -9.50 -0.67 19.45
N GLY A 171 -10.59 -1.20 18.89
CA GLY A 171 -10.60 -1.58 17.49
C GLY A 171 -11.83 -2.38 17.08
N ILE A 172 -11.69 -3.07 15.94
CA ILE A 172 -12.71 -3.97 15.38
C ILE A 172 -12.19 -5.39 15.41
N VAL A 173 -13.03 -6.32 15.87
CA VAL A 173 -12.72 -7.76 15.90
C VAL A 173 -12.73 -8.33 14.49
N ALA A 174 -11.68 -9.06 14.14
CA ALA A 174 -11.52 -9.76 12.87
C ALA A 174 -10.90 -11.15 13.09
N ASN A 175 -11.09 -12.04 12.10
CA ASN A 175 -10.50 -13.39 12.09
C ASN A 175 -10.85 -14.22 13.33
N LEU A 176 -12.04 -14.03 13.88
CA LEU A 176 -12.58 -14.84 14.96
C LEU A 176 -13.28 -16.06 14.36
N PHE A 177 -12.69 -17.25 14.52
CA PHE A 177 -13.23 -18.51 14.02
C PHE A 177 -13.59 -19.50 15.12
N ALA A 178 -13.08 -19.28 16.33
CA ALA A 178 -13.31 -20.16 17.48
C ALA A 178 -14.77 -20.11 17.95
N LYS A 179 -15.26 -21.25 18.47
CA LYS A 179 -16.62 -21.42 18.94
C LYS A 179 -16.63 -21.84 20.42
N PRO A 180 -17.66 -21.53 21.18
CA PRO A 180 -17.86 -22.11 22.51
C PRO A 180 -17.80 -23.64 22.48
N LYS A 181 -17.34 -24.25 23.58
CA LYS A 181 -17.18 -25.68 23.76
C LYS A 181 -16.07 -26.35 22.91
N THR A 182 -15.18 -25.56 22.32
CA THR A 182 -13.95 -26.03 21.70
C THR A 182 -12.75 -25.81 22.62
N LEU A 183 -11.71 -26.61 22.49
CA LEU A 183 -10.47 -26.45 23.25
C LEU A 183 -9.67 -25.25 22.71
N SER A 184 -9.26 -24.35 23.60
CA SER A 184 -8.36 -23.24 23.25
C SER A 184 -6.93 -23.79 23.04
N LYS A 185 -6.20 -23.14 22.12
CA LYS A 185 -4.81 -23.48 21.83
C LYS A 185 -3.93 -22.23 21.98
N PRO A 186 -3.00 -22.20 22.93
CA PRO A 186 -2.12 -21.05 23.16
C PRO A 186 -1.26 -20.66 21.97
N SER A 187 -0.97 -21.60 21.06
CA SER A 187 -0.21 -21.38 19.83
C SER A 187 -1.00 -20.69 18.71
N GLU A 188 -2.34 -20.70 18.79
CA GLU A 188 -3.22 -20.18 17.74
C GLU A 188 -3.78 -18.80 18.12
N VAL A 189 -3.87 -17.92 17.13
CA VAL A 189 -4.54 -16.63 17.29
C VAL A 189 -6.04 -16.87 17.44
N PHE A 190 -6.63 -16.38 18.52
CA PHE A 190 -8.06 -16.48 18.77
C PHE A 190 -8.85 -15.48 17.90
N CYS A 191 -8.39 -14.23 17.84
CA CYS A 191 -8.89 -13.20 16.94
C CYS A 191 -7.86 -12.08 16.79
N ASN A 192 -8.08 -11.21 15.81
CA ASN A 192 -7.34 -9.97 15.65
C ASN A 192 -8.21 -8.78 16.06
N ILE A 193 -7.60 -7.78 16.69
CA ILE A 193 -8.25 -6.49 16.93
C ILE A 193 -7.51 -5.46 16.10
N ILE A 194 -8.23 -4.86 15.15
CA ILE A 194 -7.69 -3.93 14.17
C ILE A 194 -8.05 -2.51 14.60
N ASP A 195 -7.04 -1.65 14.83
CA ASP A 195 -7.25 -0.22 15.02
C ASP A 195 -7.57 0.44 13.68
N THR A 196 -8.85 0.73 13.46
CA THR A 196 -9.32 1.37 12.22
C THR A 196 -9.18 2.89 12.21
N GLN A 197 -8.74 3.52 13.29
CA GLN A 197 -8.53 4.98 13.33
C GLN A 197 -7.16 5.39 12.78
N SER A 198 -6.20 4.48 12.78
CA SER A 198 -4.82 4.71 12.37
C SER A 198 -4.46 3.82 11.18
N LEU A 199 -5.09 4.10 10.03
CA LEU A 199 -4.80 3.39 8.79
C LEU A 199 -3.63 4.04 8.04
N GLU A 200 -2.86 3.21 7.37
CA GLU A 200 -1.80 3.60 6.45
C GLU A 200 -1.95 2.81 5.15
N VAL A 201 -1.35 3.30 4.09
CA VAL A 201 -1.18 2.52 2.86
C VAL A 201 0.27 2.09 2.75
N VAL A 202 0.47 0.82 2.44
CA VAL A 202 1.78 0.22 2.18
C VAL A 202 1.86 -0.07 0.69
N PHE A 203 2.86 0.48 0.01
CA PHE A 203 3.10 0.30 -1.41
C PHE A 203 4.60 0.21 -1.70
N THR A 204 4.96 -0.15 -2.92
CA THR A 204 6.36 -0.26 -3.33
C THR A 204 6.66 0.64 -4.52
N VAL A 205 7.89 1.14 -4.58
CA VAL A 205 8.43 1.87 -5.73
C VAL A 205 9.72 1.22 -6.20
N LEU A 206 10.08 1.42 -7.46
CA LEU A 206 11.36 0.97 -7.98
C LEU A 206 12.53 1.78 -7.40
N GLU A 207 13.70 1.17 -7.27
CA GLU A 207 14.90 1.83 -6.75
C GLU A 207 15.25 3.12 -7.53
N ASN A 208 15.11 3.10 -8.87
CA ASN A 208 15.37 4.27 -9.72
C ASN A 208 14.35 5.40 -9.53
N GLU A 209 13.19 5.12 -8.94
CA GLU A 209 12.13 6.10 -8.64
C GLU A 209 12.28 6.74 -7.26
N LEU A 210 13.15 6.21 -6.39
CA LEU A 210 13.37 6.75 -5.04
C LEU A 210 13.76 8.23 -5.03
N GLY A 211 14.43 8.70 -6.08
CA GLY A 211 14.79 10.12 -6.23
C GLY A 211 13.58 11.04 -6.30
N PHE A 212 12.40 10.53 -6.68
CA PHE A 212 11.17 11.28 -6.90
C PHE A 212 10.19 11.22 -5.73
N VAL A 213 10.52 10.53 -4.63
CA VAL A 213 9.67 10.45 -3.45
C VAL A 213 10.42 10.90 -2.20
N ARG A 214 9.75 11.62 -1.32
CA ARG A 214 10.29 12.06 -0.02
C ARG A 214 9.23 11.95 1.06
N LYS A 215 9.68 11.73 2.29
CA LYS A 215 8.79 11.84 3.44
C LYS A 215 8.11 13.19 3.48
N GLY A 216 6.78 13.19 3.63
CA GLY A 216 5.94 14.38 3.63
C GLY A 216 5.25 14.67 2.31
N ASP A 217 5.64 14.01 1.19
CA ASP A 217 4.98 14.17 -0.10
C ASP A 217 3.50 13.78 -0.01
N ASN A 218 2.67 14.46 -0.77
CA ASN A 218 1.24 14.19 -0.84
C ASN A 218 1.01 12.89 -1.62
N VAL A 219 0.07 12.10 -1.15
CA VAL A 219 -0.40 10.91 -1.87
C VAL A 219 -1.91 10.93 -2.01
N LYS A 220 -2.38 10.44 -3.15
CA LYS A 220 -3.79 10.14 -3.43
C LYS A 220 -3.95 8.65 -3.48
N VAL A 221 -4.93 8.14 -2.75
CA VAL A 221 -5.21 6.71 -2.62
C VAL A 221 -6.63 6.46 -3.11
N VAL A 222 -6.77 5.56 -4.07
CA VAL A 222 -8.06 5.17 -4.65
C VAL A 222 -8.25 3.67 -4.48
N PRO A 223 -9.19 3.22 -3.63
CA PRO A 223 -9.49 1.81 -3.48
C PRO A 223 -10.09 1.23 -4.75
N TYR A 224 -9.65 0.04 -5.18
CA TYR A 224 -10.22 -0.60 -6.38
C TYR A 224 -11.70 -0.96 -6.24
N SER A 225 -12.15 -1.20 -5.01
CA SER A 225 -13.57 -1.44 -4.70
C SER A 225 -14.45 -0.19 -4.70
N MET A 226 -13.83 1.00 -4.73
CA MET A 226 -14.50 2.30 -4.66
C MET A 226 -13.76 3.32 -5.55
N PRO A 227 -13.82 3.19 -6.89
CA PRO A 227 -13.03 4.00 -7.81
C PRO A 227 -13.37 5.51 -7.77
N ASP A 228 -14.57 5.85 -7.31
CA ASP A 228 -15.03 7.24 -7.16
C ASP A 228 -14.60 7.90 -5.83
N VAL A 229 -13.94 7.14 -4.94
CA VAL A 229 -13.49 7.63 -3.63
C VAL A 229 -12.00 7.92 -3.66
N GLU A 230 -11.64 9.18 -3.57
CA GLU A 230 -10.26 9.64 -3.44
C GLU A 230 -9.94 9.95 -1.98
N ILE A 231 -8.91 9.29 -1.46
CA ILE A 231 -8.44 9.48 -0.08
C ILE A 231 -7.08 10.15 -0.12
N ARG A 232 -6.96 11.27 0.58
CA ARG A 232 -5.71 12.00 0.68
C ARG A 232 -4.85 11.42 1.80
N GLY A 233 -3.54 11.44 1.57
CA GLY A 233 -2.57 11.00 2.56
C GLY A 233 -1.24 11.70 2.40
N ARG A 234 -0.30 11.34 3.27
CA ARG A 234 1.09 11.83 3.21
C ARG A 234 2.07 10.70 3.43
N LEU A 235 3.13 10.71 2.67
CA LEU A 235 4.23 9.77 2.77
C LEU A 235 4.88 9.90 4.16
N SER A 236 4.84 8.84 4.94
CA SER A 236 5.29 8.83 6.34
C SER A 236 6.63 8.13 6.55
N GLU A 237 6.89 7.09 5.76
CA GLU A 237 8.06 6.24 5.93
C GLU A 237 8.56 5.72 4.57
N ILE A 238 9.87 5.71 4.39
CA ILE A 238 10.56 5.05 3.29
C ILE A 238 11.48 4.01 3.93
N ASN A 239 11.28 2.74 3.63
CA ASN A 239 12.12 1.68 4.15
C ASN A 239 13.51 1.75 3.48
N PRO A 240 14.63 1.85 4.22
CA PRO A 240 15.97 1.92 3.64
C PRO A 240 16.48 0.55 3.16
N TRP A 241 15.61 -0.27 2.60
CA TRP A 241 15.90 -1.61 2.12
C TRP A 241 15.33 -1.84 0.73
N VAL A 242 16.19 -2.20 -0.22
CA VAL A 242 15.79 -2.66 -1.56
C VAL A 242 15.61 -4.17 -1.50
N ASN A 243 14.44 -4.66 -1.88
CA ASN A 243 14.17 -6.10 -1.91
C ASN A 243 14.78 -6.78 -3.16
N GLU A 244 14.66 -8.10 -3.25
CA GLU A 244 15.20 -8.92 -4.34
C GLU A 244 14.64 -8.54 -5.74
N ASN A 245 13.50 -7.86 -5.79
CA ASN A 245 12.87 -7.39 -7.02
C ASN A 245 13.25 -5.94 -7.38
N GLY A 246 14.23 -5.34 -6.70
CA GLY A 246 14.62 -3.95 -6.93
C GLY A 246 13.59 -2.92 -6.45
N MET A 247 12.74 -3.29 -5.49
CA MET A 247 11.68 -2.42 -4.98
C MET A 247 11.94 -2.00 -3.54
N VAL A 248 11.51 -0.80 -3.21
CA VAL A 248 11.54 -0.23 -1.85
C VAL A 248 10.13 -0.06 -1.34
N GLN A 249 9.87 -0.54 -0.12
CA GLN A 249 8.59 -0.39 0.54
C GLN A 249 8.45 1.02 1.13
N ILE A 250 7.28 1.60 0.88
CA ILE A 250 6.92 2.93 1.35
C ILE A 250 5.58 2.85 2.10
N LYS A 251 5.46 3.67 3.14
CA LYS A 251 4.19 3.84 3.86
C LYS A 251 3.73 5.28 3.77
N ALA A 252 2.43 5.46 3.64
CA ALA A 252 1.80 6.76 3.75
C ALA A 252 0.63 6.70 4.73
N THR A 253 0.51 7.69 5.60
CA THR A 253 -0.68 7.87 6.43
C THR A 253 -1.82 8.37 5.55
N VAL A 254 -3.02 7.82 5.75
CA VAL A 254 -4.21 8.20 5.00
C VAL A 254 -5.28 8.78 5.92
N SER A 255 -6.13 9.65 5.37
CA SER A 255 -7.28 10.17 6.08
C SER A 255 -8.26 9.04 6.39
N TYR A 256 -8.88 9.09 7.56
CA TYR A 256 -9.90 8.13 7.95
C TYR A 256 -11.07 8.11 6.96
N HIS A 257 -11.48 6.90 6.57
CA HIS A 257 -12.69 6.70 5.81
C HIS A 257 -13.40 5.43 6.30
N PRO A 258 -14.71 5.48 6.61
CA PRO A 258 -15.41 4.40 7.33
C PRO A 258 -15.51 3.08 6.58
N ARG A 259 -15.34 3.10 5.27
CA ARG A 259 -15.38 1.90 4.40
C ARG A 259 -14.01 1.31 4.09
N LEU A 260 -12.91 1.89 4.62
CA LEU A 260 -11.60 1.28 4.48
C LEU A 260 -11.46 0.08 5.41
N VAL A 261 -10.94 -1.00 4.87
CA VAL A 261 -10.72 -2.26 5.58
C VAL A 261 -9.26 -2.68 5.43
N GLU A 262 -8.71 -3.28 6.48
CA GLU A 262 -7.38 -3.92 6.48
C GLU A 262 -7.22 -4.86 5.28
N GLY A 263 -6.08 -4.77 4.58
CA GLY A 263 -5.78 -5.60 3.42
C GLY A 263 -6.41 -5.17 2.10
N MET A 264 -7.21 -4.09 2.08
CA MET A 264 -7.86 -3.59 0.86
C MET A 264 -6.82 -3.11 -0.16
N ASN A 265 -6.94 -3.59 -1.41
CA ASN A 265 -6.06 -3.16 -2.49
C ASN A 265 -6.44 -1.77 -3.00
N VAL A 266 -5.43 -0.96 -3.25
CA VAL A 266 -5.58 0.44 -3.65
C VAL A 266 -4.58 0.82 -4.74
N ARG A 267 -4.94 1.80 -5.56
CA ARG A 267 -4.01 2.56 -6.40
C ARG A 267 -3.50 3.75 -5.58
N VAL A 268 -2.21 3.97 -5.62
CA VAL A 268 -1.53 5.07 -4.92
C VAL A 268 -0.86 5.94 -5.96
N SER A 269 -1.15 7.24 -5.94
CA SER A 269 -0.44 8.26 -6.71
C SER A 269 0.32 9.15 -5.73
N ALA A 270 1.64 9.17 -5.83
CA ALA A 270 2.50 10.08 -5.07
C ALA A 270 2.87 11.28 -5.95
N PHE A 271 2.70 12.49 -5.42
CA PHE A 271 2.91 13.73 -6.16
C PHE A 271 4.09 14.50 -5.59
N ARG A 272 4.95 14.96 -6.49
CA ARG A 272 6.08 15.79 -6.12
C ARG A 272 6.35 16.86 -7.15
N SER A 273 6.43 18.12 -6.71
CA SER A 273 6.91 19.23 -7.55
C SER A 273 8.40 19.06 -7.83
N VAL A 274 8.77 19.11 -9.10
CA VAL A 274 10.15 19.06 -9.59
C VAL A 274 10.65 20.42 -10.09
N GLY A 275 9.88 21.47 -9.77
CA GLY A 275 10.18 22.84 -10.16
C GLY A 275 9.71 23.17 -11.58
N LYS A 276 10.21 24.31 -12.08
CA LYS A 276 9.80 24.86 -13.36
C LYS A 276 10.32 24.05 -14.54
N GLN A 277 9.41 23.56 -15.38
CA GLN A 277 9.69 22.75 -16.57
C GLN A 277 8.85 23.23 -17.75
N TRP A 278 9.32 22.98 -18.98
CA TRP A 278 8.46 23.06 -20.15
C TRP A 278 7.54 21.85 -20.17
N VAL A 279 6.26 22.11 -20.25
CA VAL A 279 5.24 21.07 -20.16
C VAL A 279 4.33 21.11 -21.37
N VAL A 280 4.04 19.93 -21.92
CA VAL A 280 3.08 19.76 -23.00
C VAL A 280 2.13 18.60 -22.71
N PRO A 281 0.86 18.67 -23.14
CA PRO A 281 -0.04 17.54 -23.09
C PRO A 281 0.54 16.31 -23.82
N LYS A 282 0.28 15.11 -23.31
CA LYS A 282 0.71 13.86 -23.95
C LYS A 282 0.26 13.76 -25.41
N THR A 283 -0.89 14.34 -25.74
CA THR A 283 -1.44 14.41 -27.11
C THR A 283 -0.61 15.24 -28.07
N ALA A 284 0.19 16.19 -27.59
CA ALA A 284 1.05 17.02 -28.43
C ALA A 284 2.30 16.27 -28.94
N VAL A 285 2.74 15.22 -28.23
CA VAL A 285 3.94 14.45 -28.56
C VAL A 285 3.60 13.34 -29.54
N VAL A 286 4.24 13.34 -30.70
CA VAL A 286 4.03 12.35 -31.75
C VAL A 286 5.34 11.59 -31.98
N LEU A 287 5.24 10.27 -32.15
CA LEU A 287 6.39 9.44 -32.50
C LEU A 287 6.50 9.32 -34.02
N ARG A 288 7.60 9.77 -34.59
CA ARG A 288 7.90 9.71 -36.04
C ARG A 288 9.30 9.15 -36.28
N THR A 289 9.42 8.14 -37.12
CA THR A 289 10.70 7.52 -37.47
C THR A 289 11.61 7.23 -36.27
N GLY A 290 11.01 6.79 -35.13
CA GLY A 290 11.75 6.53 -33.90
C GLY A 290 12.12 7.77 -33.06
N ARG A 291 11.66 8.99 -33.47
CA ARG A 291 11.90 10.24 -32.74
C ARG A 291 10.61 10.77 -32.13
N GLN A 292 10.73 11.38 -30.98
CA GLN A 292 9.65 12.14 -30.34
C GLN A 292 9.68 13.58 -30.87
N ILE A 293 8.55 14.04 -31.38
CA ILE A 293 8.41 15.37 -31.95
C ILE A 293 7.19 16.07 -31.43
N VAL A 294 7.25 17.39 -31.48
CA VAL A 294 6.14 18.31 -31.24
C VAL A 294 6.02 19.24 -32.44
N PHE A 295 4.81 19.47 -32.93
CA PHE A 295 4.56 20.44 -33.97
C PHE A 295 4.24 21.81 -33.38
N THR A 296 4.78 22.88 -34.00
CA THR A 296 4.35 24.27 -33.75
C THR A 296 3.67 24.83 -34.99
N ALA A 297 2.68 25.71 -34.80
CA ALA A 297 2.00 26.36 -35.88
C ALA A 297 2.67 27.74 -36.16
N VAL A 298 3.44 27.86 -37.25
CA VAL A 298 4.13 29.07 -37.62
C VAL A 298 3.73 29.45 -39.05
N ASP A 299 3.25 30.67 -39.29
CA ASP A 299 2.85 31.20 -40.60
C ASP A 299 1.89 30.26 -41.36
N GLY A 300 0.94 29.61 -40.66
CA GLY A 300 -0.03 28.70 -41.25
C GLY A 300 0.53 27.32 -41.65
N LYS A 301 1.72 26.98 -41.18
CA LYS A 301 2.38 25.70 -41.40
C LYS A 301 2.73 25.02 -40.09
N ALA A 302 2.71 23.67 -40.11
CA ALA A 302 3.17 22.83 -39.00
C ALA A 302 4.68 22.65 -39.08
N ILE A 303 5.40 23.20 -38.12
CA ILE A 303 6.87 23.04 -38.04
C ILE A 303 7.21 21.94 -37.06
N TRP A 304 7.99 20.98 -37.53
CA TRP A 304 8.49 19.85 -36.76
C TRP A 304 9.61 20.28 -35.82
N ASN A 305 9.49 19.93 -34.53
CA ASN A 305 10.52 20.15 -33.53
C ASN A 305 10.85 18.84 -32.82
N ASP A 306 12.10 18.44 -32.85
CA ASP A 306 12.59 17.29 -32.09
C ASP A 306 12.54 17.62 -30.58
N VAL A 307 11.98 16.72 -29.80
CA VAL A 307 11.89 16.86 -28.34
C VAL A 307 12.35 15.58 -27.65
N LYS A 308 12.86 15.75 -26.43
CA LYS A 308 13.07 14.64 -25.49
C LYS A 308 12.05 14.79 -24.38
N THR A 309 11.20 13.78 -24.22
CA THR A 309 10.30 13.71 -23.06
C THR A 309 11.09 13.31 -21.82
N GLY A 310 10.79 13.95 -20.71
CA GLY A 310 11.35 13.66 -19.40
C GLY A 310 10.32 13.01 -18.48
N LEU A 311 10.02 13.70 -17.37
CA LEU A 311 9.03 13.24 -16.39
C LEU A 311 7.61 13.39 -16.92
N GLU A 312 6.71 12.58 -16.37
CA GLU A 312 5.30 12.60 -16.75
C GLU A 312 4.36 12.63 -15.54
N ASN A 313 3.13 13.07 -15.78
CA ASN A 313 1.99 12.87 -14.93
C ASN A 313 0.84 12.20 -15.73
N ALA A 314 -0.38 12.19 -15.22
CA ALA A 314 -1.52 11.57 -15.89
C ALA A 314 -1.76 12.10 -17.31
N THR A 315 -1.54 13.41 -17.57
CA THR A 315 -1.96 14.11 -18.79
C THR A 315 -0.84 14.75 -19.58
N GLU A 316 0.35 14.96 -18.98
CA GLU A 316 1.40 15.80 -19.51
C GLU A 316 2.77 15.14 -19.46
N TYR A 317 3.68 15.63 -20.35
CA TYR A 317 5.11 15.37 -20.31
C TYR A 317 5.89 16.65 -20.04
N THR A 318 6.99 16.54 -19.30
CA THR A 318 8.05 17.55 -19.39
C THR A 318 8.84 17.30 -20.66
N ILE A 319 9.24 18.37 -21.34
CA ILE A 319 10.03 18.28 -22.57
C ILE A 319 11.29 19.13 -22.52
N THR A 320 12.29 18.73 -23.28
CA THR A 320 13.46 19.54 -23.63
C THR A 320 13.63 19.55 -25.14
N SER A 321 14.00 20.70 -25.72
CA SER A 321 14.23 20.87 -27.13
C SER A 321 15.29 21.97 -27.35
N GLU A 322 16.04 21.86 -28.43
CA GLU A 322 17.02 22.85 -28.86
C GLU A 322 16.37 23.93 -29.75
N THR A 323 15.20 23.66 -30.31
CA THR A 323 14.53 24.50 -31.31
C THR A 323 13.36 25.31 -30.78
N LEU A 324 12.70 24.79 -29.70
CA LEU A 324 11.52 25.44 -29.11
C LEU A 324 11.91 26.60 -28.19
N LYS A 325 11.00 27.58 -28.09
CA LYS A 325 11.07 28.71 -27.16
C LYS A 325 9.80 28.82 -26.34
N GLU A 326 9.91 29.43 -25.18
CA GLU A 326 8.74 29.77 -24.38
C GLU A 326 7.80 30.69 -25.16
N GLY A 327 6.50 30.34 -25.17
CA GLY A 327 5.49 31.05 -25.94
C GLY A 327 5.19 30.45 -27.32
N ASP A 328 5.99 29.52 -27.83
CA ASP A 328 5.74 28.90 -29.14
C ASP A 328 4.37 28.19 -29.16
N PRO A 329 3.58 28.38 -30.26
CA PRO A 329 2.24 27.79 -30.40
C PRO A 329 2.34 26.28 -30.71
N VAL A 330 2.30 25.45 -29.67
CA VAL A 330 2.38 23.98 -29.76
C VAL A 330 1.03 23.41 -30.19
N ILE A 331 1.04 22.56 -31.23
CA ILE A 331 -0.14 21.87 -31.72
C ILE A 331 -0.45 20.67 -30.81
N VAL A 332 -1.66 20.64 -30.24
CA VAL A 332 -2.09 19.60 -29.30
C VAL A 332 -3.12 18.62 -29.87
N THR A 333 -3.85 19.03 -30.91
CA THR A 333 -4.79 18.16 -31.64
C THR A 333 -4.65 18.33 -33.14
N GLY A 334 -5.08 17.32 -33.92
CA GLY A 334 -4.94 17.32 -35.38
C GLY A 334 -3.52 16.97 -35.89
N ASN A 335 -2.60 16.62 -34.99
CA ASN A 335 -1.17 16.43 -35.28
C ASN A 335 -0.78 15.06 -35.82
N ILE A 336 -1.67 14.05 -35.75
CA ILE A 336 -1.33 12.64 -36.08
C ILE A 336 -0.93 12.48 -37.57
N ASN A 337 -1.53 13.22 -38.48
CA ASN A 337 -1.28 13.09 -39.94
C ASN A 337 -0.44 14.23 -40.51
N LEU A 338 0.08 15.14 -39.67
CA LEU A 338 0.89 16.26 -40.15
C LEU A 338 2.29 15.79 -40.58
N ALA A 339 2.78 16.36 -41.65
CA ALA A 339 4.18 16.33 -42.06
C ALA A 339 4.84 17.71 -41.76
N HIS A 340 6.14 17.76 -41.86
CA HIS A 340 6.85 19.05 -41.79
C HIS A 340 6.37 19.97 -42.89
N GLU A 341 6.10 21.22 -42.53
CA GLU A 341 5.53 22.29 -43.41
C GLU A 341 4.11 22.00 -43.95
N SER A 342 3.38 21.02 -43.43
CA SER A 342 1.96 20.83 -43.79
C SER A 342 1.15 22.09 -43.51
N PRO A 343 0.25 22.52 -44.45
CA PRO A 343 -0.62 23.64 -44.20
C PRO A 343 -1.61 23.36 -43.07
N VAL A 344 -1.69 24.26 -42.11
CA VAL A 344 -2.59 24.11 -40.94
C VAL A 344 -3.44 25.38 -40.75
N LYS A 345 -4.64 25.17 -40.26
CA LYS A 345 -5.58 26.24 -39.83
C LYS A 345 -5.81 26.07 -38.34
N VAL A 346 -5.36 27.03 -37.57
CA VAL A 346 -5.58 27.05 -36.13
C VAL A 346 -7.05 27.36 -35.85
N ILE A 347 -7.73 26.44 -35.15
CA ILE A 347 -9.08 26.60 -34.61
C ILE A 347 -9.01 26.81 -33.10
N GLN A 348 -9.88 27.63 -32.55
CA GLN A 348 -9.99 27.78 -31.10
C GLN A 348 -10.74 26.58 -30.53
N ASP A 349 -10.20 26.00 -29.48
CA ASP A 349 -10.89 24.96 -28.72
C ASP A 349 -12.03 25.60 -27.90
N GLU A 350 -13.28 25.32 -28.24
CA GLU A 350 -14.45 25.86 -27.52
C GLU A 350 -14.57 25.32 -26.09
N LYS A 351 -13.76 24.35 -25.71
CA LYS A 351 -13.77 23.73 -24.37
C LYS A 351 -13.02 24.49 -23.26
N ASN A 352 -12.30 25.57 -23.58
CA ASN A 352 -11.55 26.36 -22.59
C ASN A 352 -12.27 27.66 -22.17
N LYS A 353 -13.61 27.64 -22.13
CA LYS A 353 -14.45 28.77 -21.64
C LYS A 353 -15.23 28.40 -20.38
N GLU A 354 -14.60 27.73 -19.39
CA GLU A 354 -15.15 27.68 -18.02
C GLU A 354 -14.04 27.82 -16.99
#